data_3c28ffee880f136c91e5b89e47ea24b5
#
_entry.id   3c28ffee880f136c91e5b89e47ea24b5
#
_cell.length_a   1.000
_cell.length_b   1.000
_cell.length_c   1.000
_cell.angle_alpha   90.00
_cell.angle_beta   90.00
_cell.angle_gamma   90.00
#
_symmetry.space_group_name_H-M   'P 1'
#
loop_
_entity.id
_entity.type
_entity.pdbx_description
1 polymer ?
#
loop_
_entity_poly.entity_id
_entity_poly.type
_entity_poly.pdbx_seq_one_letter_code
_entity_poly.pdbx_strand_id
1 'polypeptide(L)'
;MHLDGHHKLVMFHFIIHGCIDGFSRKIIYSECSSNNCAANVLEIFETAVLRSGLPHRVRGDNGVENVDVAAAICNMYQDENRFIFGTSVHNQRIERLWRDIFEKVVCWFKELFLSMENDQILDENNLLDIFCLHYVFMPRIQERLDFFTEAWNNHCLRTMGRKTPNQQWLLSMASQNQGIPFSVNSINLNRPPNHNALSIRRSSFAVHIPEELLTEWLNNSLELLPNPLIDDGSNGVNHYIYIRDYHLNNVVGND
;
A
#
# COMPACT_ATOMS: atom_id res chain seq x y z
N MET A 1 -9.85 -14.23 -2.95
CA MET A 1 -8.77 -13.37 -2.45
C MET A 1 -9.00 -13.03 -1.00
N HIS A 2 -7.95 -12.74 -0.24
CA HIS A 2 -8.00 -12.26 1.13
C HIS A 2 -7.31 -10.91 1.18
N LEU A 3 -7.97 -9.88 1.71
CA LEU A 3 -7.42 -8.54 1.85
C LEU A 3 -7.46 -8.08 3.32
N ASP A 4 -6.53 -7.20 3.65
CA ASP A 4 -6.35 -6.69 5.01
C ASP A 4 -5.34 -5.52 5.01
N GLY A 5 -5.33 -4.72 6.09
CA GLY A 5 -4.40 -3.64 6.37
C GLY A 5 -3.38 -3.98 7.45
N HIS A 6 -2.11 -3.64 7.24
CA HIS A 6 -1.04 -3.81 8.21
C HIS A 6 -0.66 -2.47 8.85
N HIS A 7 -0.89 -2.33 10.17
CA HIS A 7 -0.86 -1.06 10.91
C HIS A 7 0.39 -0.86 11.79
N LYS A 8 1.50 -1.60 11.56
CA LYS A 8 2.68 -1.51 12.44
C LYS A 8 3.51 -0.22 12.30
N LEU A 9 3.26 0.56 11.27
CA LEU A 9 3.85 1.89 11.05
C LEU A 9 2.82 3.02 11.18
N VAL A 10 1.65 2.75 11.76
CA VAL A 10 0.54 3.72 11.84
C VAL A 10 0.90 4.99 12.63
N MET A 11 1.80 4.90 13.62
CA MET A 11 2.29 6.07 14.35
C MET A 11 3.02 7.08 13.43
N PHE A 12 3.61 6.58 12.36
CA PHE A 12 4.24 7.39 11.31
C PHE A 12 3.32 7.60 10.09
N HIS A 13 2.03 7.34 10.26
CA HIS A 13 0.98 7.49 9.25
C HIS A 13 1.17 6.63 7.98
N PHE A 14 1.92 5.52 8.06
CA PHE A 14 1.97 4.53 6.99
C PHE A 14 1.08 3.34 7.29
N ILE A 15 0.34 2.90 6.29
CA ILE A 15 -0.46 1.68 6.30
C ILE A 15 -0.11 0.88 5.06
N ILE A 16 0.06 -0.43 5.21
CA ILE A 16 0.31 -1.30 4.07
C ILE A 16 -0.95 -2.10 3.81
N HIS A 17 -1.56 -1.89 2.65
CA HIS A 17 -2.70 -2.67 2.17
C HIS A 17 -2.21 -3.87 1.40
N GLY A 18 -2.77 -5.04 1.68
CA GLY A 18 -2.37 -6.26 1.02
C GLY A 18 -3.51 -7.15 0.60
N CYS A 19 -3.25 -7.92 -0.44
CA CYS A 19 -4.17 -8.94 -0.93
C CYS A 19 -3.41 -10.20 -1.34
N ILE A 20 -3.85 -11.35 -0.86
CA ILE A 20 -3.29 -12.65 -1.20
C ILE A 20 -4.38 -13.56 -1.76
N ASP A 21 -4.06 -14.32 -2.81
CA ASP A 21 -4.95 -15.38 -3.26
C ASP A 21 -4.96 -16.56 -2.28
N GLY A 22 -6.13 -16.91 -1.81
CA GLY A 22 -6.31 -17.95 -0.80
C GLY A 22 -5.91 -19.34 -1.25
N PHE A 23 -5.94 -19.62 -2.55
CA PHE A 23 -5.57 -20.91 -3.12
C PHE A 23 -4.08 -20.98 -3.46
N SER A 24 -3.61 -20.13 -4.35
CA SER A 24 -2.24 -20.14 -4.86
C SER A 24 -1.21 -19.53 -3.90
N ARG A 25 -1.64 -18.76 -2.90
CA ARG A 25 -0.79 -17.95 -2.02
C ARG A 25 -0.04 -16.82 -2.73
N LYS A 26 -0.43 -16.52 -3.95
CA LYS A 26 0.13 -15.40 -4.69
C LYS A 26 -0.26 -14.10 -4.01
N ILE A 27 0.73 -13.26 -3.73
CA ILE A 27 0.47 -11.87 -3.35
C ILE A 27 -0.01 -11.17 -4.62
N ILE A 28 -1.20 -10.61 -4.55
CA ILE A 28 -1.83 -9.88 -5.66
C ILE A 28 -1.37 -8.43 -5.63
N TYR A 29 -1.33 -7.83 -4.44
CA TYR A 29 -0.71 -6.54 -4.17
C TYR A 29 -0.24 -6.43 -2.72
N SER A 30 0.73 -5.56 -2.50
CA SER A 30 1.16 -5.02 -1.21
C SER A 30 1.54 -3.56 -1.43
N GLU A 31 0.66 -2.64 -1.02
CA GLU A 31 0.77 -1.22 -1.32
C GLU A 31 0.92 -0.40 -0.05
N CYS A 32 1.95 0.43 0.00
CA CYS A 32 2.15 1.40 1.08
C CYS A 32 1.29 2.64 0.83
N SER A 33 0.55 3.06 1.83
CA SER A 33 -0.36 4.20 1.75
C SER A 33 -0.23 5.11 2.97
N SER A 34 -0.60 6.38 2.81
CA SER A 34 -0.68 7.37 3.89
C SER A 34 -2.03 7.36 4.61
N ASN A 35 -2.99 6.54 4.17
CA ASN A 35 -4.34 6.53 4.72
C ASN A 35 -5.03 5.17 4.62
N ASN A 36 -6.12 5.01 5.38
CA ASN A 36 -6.97 3.82 5.42
C ASN A 36 -8.41 4.12 4.94
N CYS A 37 -8.56 5.01 3.95
CA CYS A 37 -9.88 5.33 3.41
C CYS A 37 -10.41 4.20 2.52
N ALA A 38 -11.70 3.89 2.62
CA ALA A 38 -12.36 2.90 1.77
C ALA A 38 -12.17 3.18 0.28
N ALA A 39 -12.24 4.45 -0.13
CA ALA A 39 -12.00 4.85 -1.52
C ALA A 39 -10.58 4.56 -2.01
N ASN A 40 -9.57 4.70 -1.14
CA ASN A 40 -8.18 4.38 -1.48
C ASN A 40 -7.98 2.87 -1.60
N VAL A 41 -8.53 2.10 -0.67
CA VAL A 41 -8.49 0.63 -0.70
C VAL A 41 -9.20 0.09 -1.94
N LEU A 42 -10.33 0.69 -2.34
CA LEU A 42 -11.03 0.35 -3.57
C LEU A 42 -10.16 0.63 -4.81
N GLU A 43 -9.49 1.78 -4.90
CA GLU A 43 -8.62 2.14 -6.04
C GLU A 43 -7.46 1.14 -6.20
N ILE A 44 -6.83 0.76 -5.08
CA ILE A 44 -5.78 -0.27 -5.06
C ILE A 44 -6.34 -1.62 -5.53
N PHE A 45 -7.50 -2.01 -5.02
CA PHE A 45 -8.16 -3.26 -5.40
C PHE A 45 -8.54 -3.30 -6.88
N GLU A 46 -9.14 -2.24 -7.42
CA GLU A 46 -9.51 -2.12 -8.83
C GLU A 46 -8.29 -2.22 -9.75
N THR A 47 -7.20 -1.53 -9.40
CA THR A 47 -5.93 -1.63 -10.14
C THR A 47 -5.39 -3.06 -10.15
N ALA A 48 -5.48 -3.76 -9.03
CA ALA A 48 -5.06 -5.16 -8.93
C ALA A 48 -5.97 -6.10 -9.73
N VAL A 49 -7.27 -5.88 -9.74
CA VAL A 49 -8.24 -6.65 -10.54
C VAL A 49 -8.00 -6.49 -12.04
N LEU A 50 -7.64 -5.29 -12.49
CA LEU A 50 -7.29 -5.05 -13.90
C LEU A 50 -6.09 -5.90 -14.36
N ARG A 51 -5.13 -6.13 -13.47
CA ARG A 51 -3.91 -6.92 -13.76
C ARG A 51 -4.11 -8.42 -13.58
N SER A 52 -4.89 -8.82 -12.57
CA SER A 52 -4.97 -10.21 -12.12
C SER A 52 -6.29 -10.91 -12.47
N GLY A 53 -7.28 -10.15 -12.97
CA GLY A 53 -8.63 -10.63 -13.21
C GLY A 53 -9.53 -10.54 -11.96
N LEU A 54 -10.84 -10.59 -12.19
CA LEU A 54 -11.85 -10.47 -11.16
C LEU A 54 -11.88 -11.71 -10.27
N PRO A 55 -11.73 -11.58 -8.93
CA PRO A 55 -11.77 -12.72 -8.03
C PRO A 55 -13.19 -13.26 -7.88
N HIS A 56 -13.31 -14.58 -7.82
CA HIS A 56 -14.62 -15.24 -7.60
C HIS A 56 -15.23 -14.89 -6.23
N ARG A 57 -14.40 -14.71 -5.21
CA ARG A 57 -14.78 -14.27 -3.85
C ARG A 57 -13.66 -13.47 -3.22
N VAL A 58 -14.06 -12.51 -2.41
CA VAL A 58 -13.16 -11.70 -1.59
C VAL A 58 -13.48 -11.93 -0.12
N ARG A 59 -12.48 -11.98 0.72
CA ARG A 59 -12.61 -12.03 2.17
C ARG A 59 -11.84 -10.86 2.77
N GLY A 60 -12.47 -10.14 3.67
CA GLY A 60 -11.85 -9.11 4.52
C GLY A 60 -12.42 -9.19 5.93
N ASP A 61 -11.89 -8.38 6.81
CA ASP A 61 -12.51 -8.16 8.13
C ASP A 61 -13.66 -7.14 8.05
N ASN A 62 -14.27 -6.83 9.21
CA ASN A 62 -15.38 -5.88 9.30
C ASN A 62 -14.90 -4.41 9.35
N GLY A 63 -13.68 -4.13 8.88
CA GLY A 63 -13.16 -2.77 8.83
C GLY A 63 -13.94 -1.87 7.87
N VAL A 64 -14.07 -0.59 8.23
CA VAL A 64 -14.77 0.40 7.40
C VAL A 64 -14.06 0.66 6.07
N GLU A 65 -12.76 0.40 6.00
CA GLU A 65 -11.94 0.50 4.80
C GLU A 65 -12.33 -0.51 3.71
N ASN A 66 -12.99 -1.60 4.08
CA ASN A 66 -13.37 -2.69 3.17
C ASN A 66 -14.77 -2.51 2.54
N VAL A 67 -15.54 -1.51 2.97
CA VAL A 67 -16.96 -1.38 2.57
C VAL A 67 -17.13 -1.09 1.08
N ASP A 68 -16.25 -0.27 0.49
CA ASP A 68 -16.34 0.08 -0.93
C ASP A 68 -15.92 -1.10 -1.82
N VAL A 69 -14.91 -1.87 -1.41
CA VAL A 69 -14.52 -3.11 -2.10
C VAL A 69 -15.63 -4.15 -2.02
N ALA A 70 -16.28 -4.29 -0.84
CA ALA A 70 -17.40 -5.21 -0.67
C ALA A 70 -18.57 -4.84 -1.58
N ALA A 71 -18.95 -3.57 -1.61
CA ALA A 71 -20.01 -3.07 -2.49
C ALA A 71 -19.64 -3.27 -3.97
N ALA A 72 -18.42 -2.97 -4.38
CA ALA A 72 -17.98 -3.12 -5.77
C ALA A 72 -18.06 -4.58 -6.23
N ILE A 73 -17.50 -5.53 -5.47
CA ILE A 73 -17.48 -6.94 -5.86
C ILE A 73 -18.89 -7.55 -5.88
N CYS A 74 -19.74 -7.23 -4.89
CA CYS A 74 -21.11 -7.71 -4.84
C CYS A 74 -21.94 -7.17 -6.02
N ASN A 75 -21.77 -5.89 -6.37
CA ASN A 75 -22.44 -5.27 -7.52
C ASN A 75 -21.99 -5.87 -8.85
N MET A 76 -20.69 -6.14 -9.04
CA MET A 76 -20.16 -6.74 -10.27
C MET A 76 -20.77 -8.12 -10.55
N TYR A 77 -21.02 -8.91 -9.51
CA TYR A 77 -21.58 -10.25 -9.64
C TYR A 77 -23.10 -10.31 -9.45
N GLN A 78 -23.75 -9.24 -9.04
CA GLN A 78 -25.16 -9.21 -8.61
C GLN A 78 -25.44 -10.29 -7.52
N ASP A 79 -24.49 -10.47 -6.59
CA ASP A 79 -24.52 -11.53 -5.57
C ASP A 79 -23.82 -11.04 -4.30
N GLU A 80 -24.58 -10.88 -3.22
CA GLU A 80 -24.11 -10.39 -1.92
C GLU A 80 -23.11 -11.35 -1.24
N ASN A 81 -23.07 -12.63 -1.64
CA ASN A 81 -22.17 -13.62 -1.06
C ASN A 81 -20.75 -13.58 -1.67
N ARG A 82 -20.45 -12.61 -2.50
CA ARG A 82 -19.13 -12.46 -3.13
C ARG A 82 -18.08 -11.84 -2.22
N PHE A 83 -18.51 -11.03 -1.25
CA PHE A 83 -17.64 -10.57 -0.18
C PHE A 83 -18.01 -11.31 1.12
N ILE A 84 -17.00 -11.87 1.78
CA ILE A 84 -17.14 -12.61 3.03
C ILE A 84 -16.50 -11.78 4.13
N PHE A 85 -17.33 -11.13 4.93
CA PHE A 85 -16.89 -10.51 6.16
C PHE A 85 -16.56 -11.57 7.21
N GLY A 86 -15.47 -11.42 7.92
CA GLY A 86 -15.08 -12.33 8.97
C GLY A 86 -14.24 -11.64 10.03
N THR A 87 -14.06 -12.30 11.18
CA THR A 87 -13.08 -11.89 12.15
C THR A 87 -11.67 -12.18 11.61
N SER A 88 -10.67 -11.41 12.05
CA SER A 88 -9.24 -11.59 11.69
C SER A 88 -8.77 -13.03 11.86
N VAL A 89 -9.29 -13.75 12.88
CA VAL A 89 -8.98 -15.17 13.12
C VAL A 89 -9.28 -16.07 11.91
N HIS A 90 -10.24 -15.72 11.08
CA HIS A 90 -10.59 -16.45 9.87
C HIS A 90 -9.80 -15.99 8.63
N ASN A 91 -9.01 -14.92 8.75
CA ASN A 91 -8.19 -14.38 7.66
C ASN A 91 -6.72 -14.86 7.71
N GLN A 92 -6.50 -16.07 8.24
CA GLN A 92 -5.18 -16.66 8.54
C GLN A 92 -4.15 -16.59 7.40
N ARG A 93 -4.61 -16.48 6.14
CA ARG A 93 -3.72 -16.45 4.97
C ARG A 93 -2.93 -15.15 4.91
N ILE A 94 -3.63 -14.04 5.05
CA ILE A 94 -3.01 -12.73 5.03
C ILE A 94 -2.33 -12.42 6.36
N GLU A 95 -2.87 -12.87 7.48
CA GLU A 95 -2.24 -12.73 8.80
C GLU A 95 -0.86 -13.39 8.85
N ARG A 96 -0.70 -14.56 8.22
CA ARG A 96 0.60 -15.20 8.10
C ARG A 96 1.54 -14.40 7.21
N LEU A 97 1.04 -13.86 6.10
CA LEU A 97 1.81 -12.99 5.20
C LEU A 97 2.34 -11.75 5.94
N TRP A 98 1.50 -11.14 6.79
CA TRP A 98 1.90 -9.97 7.57
C TRP A 98 3.09 -10.22 8.49
N ARG A 99 3.20 -11.43 9.05
CA ARG A 99 4.37 -11.81 9.84
C ARG A 99 5.64 -11.76 9.00
N ASP A 100 5.60 -12.37 7.81
CA ASP A 100 6.75 -12.44 6.93
C ASP A 100 7.12 -11.04 6.39
N ILE A 101 6.13 -10.20 6.03
CA ILE A 101 6.34 -8.80 5.63
C ILE A 101 6.91 -7.97 6.78
N PHE A 102 6.39 -8.15 7.99
CA PHE A 102 6.91 -7.46 9.16
C PHE A 102 8.39 -7.77 9.39
N GLU A 103 8.75 -9.04 9.43
CA GLU A 103 10.13 -9.48 9.67
C GLU A 103 11.11 -9.05 8.57
N LYS A 104 10.67 -9.05 7.31
CA LYS A 104 11.57 -8.83 6.17
C LYS A 104 11.60 -7.39 5.66
N VAL A 105 10.56 -6.61 5.91
CA VAL A 105 10.42 -5.25 5.38
C VAL A 105 10.16 -4.24 6.49
N VAL A 106 9.05 -4.39 7.22
CA VAL A 106 8.50 -3.34 8.08
C VAL A 106 9.34 -3.09 9.33
N CYS A 107 9.86 -4.14 9.95
CA CYS A 107 10.63 -4.05 11.20
C CYS A 107 11.80 -3.09 11.06
N TRP A 108 12.54 -3.18 9.96
CA TRP A 108 13.67 -2.31 9.69
C TRP A 108 13.28 -0.83 9.60
N PHE A 109 12.23 -0.49 8.88
CA PHE A 109 11.74 0.90 8.79
C PHE A 109 11.24 1.40 10.14
N LYS A 110 10.54 0.54 10.89
CA LYS A 110 10.06 0.89 12.22
C LYS A 110 11.22 1.23 13.17
N GLU A 111 12.26 0.43 13.18
CA GLU A 111 13.46 0.68 13.98
C GLU A 111 14.18 1.95 13.55
N LEU A 112 14.29 2.20 12.25
CA LEU A 112 14.88 3.43 11.71
C LEU A 112 14.10 4.67 12.16
N PHE A 113 12.79 4.68 12.02
CA PHE A 113 11.96 5.82 12.39
C PHE A 113 11.98 6.09 13.89
N LEU A 114 11.94 5.03 14.71
CA LEU A 114 12.10 5.16 16.16
C LEU A 114 13.48 5.70 16.55
N SER A 115 14.55 5.33 15.81
CA SER A 115 15.87 5.93 16.03
C SER A 115 15.87 7.41 15.67
N MET A 116 15.27 7.79 14.54
CA MET A 116 15.16 9.20 14.14
C MET A 116 14.38 10.04 15.16
N GLU A 117 13.35 9.48 15.78
CA GLU A 117 12.62 10.13 16.88
C GLU A 117 13.51 10.27 18.13
N ASN A 118 14.17 9.20 18.58
CA ASN A 118 15.06 9.22 19.74
C ASN A 118 16.20 10.24 19.56
N ASP A 119 16.70 10.40 18.34
CA ASP A 119 17.76 11.35 17.98
C ASP A 119 17.21 12.78 17.75
N GLN A 120 15.90 13.01 17.98
CA GLN A 120 15.22 14.29 17.76
C GLN A 120 15.30 14.81 16.31
N ILE A 121 15.49 13.91 15.36
CA ILE A 121 15.50 14.20 13.91
C ILE A 121 14.07 14.23 13.38
N LEU A 122 13.18 13.40 13.92
CA LEU A 122 11.78 13.23 13.52
C LEU A 122 10.86 13.51 14.71
N ASP A 123 9.82 14.29 14.49
CA ASP A 123 8.68 14.45 15.41
C ASP A 123 7.41 13.91 14.74
N GLU A 124 6.85 12.82 15.24
CA GLU A 124 5.63 12.20 14.71
C GLU A 124 4.39 13.11 14.78
N ASN A 125 4.42 14.14 15.63
CA ASN A 125 3.34 15.11 15.78
C ASN A 125 3.52 16.35 14.89
N ASN A 126 4.67 16.50 14.22
CA ASN A 126 4.94 17.59 13.32
C ASN A 126 4.52 17.20 11.88
N LEU A 127 3.55 17.93 11.33
CA LEU A 127 3.02 17.64 9.98
C LEU A 127 4.08 17.77 8.89
N LEU A 128 5.03 18.70 9.01
CA LEU A 128 6.11 18.86 8.07
C LEU A 128 7.07 17.65 8.11
N ASP A 129 7.41 17.20 9.32
CA ASP A 129 8.27 16.04 9.52
C ASP A 129 7.63 14.78 8.90
N ILE A 130 6.34 14.57 9.15
CA ILE A 130 5.59 13.45 8.55
C ILE A 130 5.51 13.56 7.03
N PHE A 131 5.33 14.77 6.50
CA PHE A 131 5.32 14.97 5.06
C PHE A 131 6.68 14.61 4.43
N CYS A 132 7.78 15.14 4.98
CA CYS A 132 9.13 14.81 4.51
C CYS A 132 9.43 13.31 4.63
N LEU A 133 8.96 12.69 5.72
CA LEU A 133 9.07 11.26 5.94
C LEU A 133 8.35 10.46 4.84
N HIS A 134 7.11 10.85 4.52
CA HIS A 134 6.33 10.19 3.47
C HIS A 134 6.96 10.37 2.09
N TYR A 135 7.44 11.58 1.77
CA TYR A 135 8.09 11.82 0.49
C TYR A 135 9.30 10.90 0.28
N VAL A 136 10.14 10.75 1.30
CA VAL A 136 11.38 9.97 1.20
C VAL A 136 11.11 8.48 1.34
N PHE A 137 10.29 8.07 2.31
CA PHE A 137 10.24 6.67 2.71
C PHE A 137 9.08 5.88 2.12
N MET A 138 7.99 6.52 1.67
CA MET A 138 6.91 5.78 1.01
C MET A 138 7.39 5.03 -0.24
N PRO A 139 8.12 5.65 -1.19
CA PRO A 139 8.67 4.94 -2.34
C PRO A 139 9.70 3.88 -1.95
N ARG A 140 10.50 4.10 -0.90
CA ARG A 140 11.47 3.12 -0.39
C ARG A 140 10.80 1.90 0.25
N ILE A 141 9.73 2.12 1.03
CA ILE A 141 8.91 1.04 1.59
C ILE A 141 8.26 0.25 0.44
N GLN A 142 7.70 0.95 -0.56
CA GLN A 142 7.08 0.31 -1.72
C GLN A 142 8.07 -0.55 -2.50
N GLU A 143 9.25 -0.04 -2.80
CA GLU A 143 10.29 -0.80 -3.49
C GLU A 143 10.65 -2.10 -2.73
N ARG A 144 10.77 -2.04 -1.40
CA ARG A 144 11.03 -3.23 -0.58
C ARG A 144 9.87 -4.21 -0.57
N LEU A 145 8.63 -3.71 -0.57
CA LEU A 145 7.42 -4.54 -0.70
C LEU A 145 7.35 -5.21 -2.07
N ASP A 146 7.74 -4.52 -3.13
CA ASP A 146 7.78 -5.07 -4.50
C ASP A 146 8.82 -6.19 -4.61
N PHE A 147 10.03 -5.98 -4.10
CA PHE A 147 11.06 -7.03 -4.04
C PHE A 147 10.60 -8.24 -3.22
N PHE A 148 9.98 -8.00 -2.07
CA PHE A 148 9.43 -9.07 -1.24
C PHE A 148 8.35 -9.84 -1.99
N THR A 149 7.43 -9.14 -2.64
CA THR A 149 6.31 -9.72 -3.41
C THR A 149 6.83 -10.57 -4.57
N GLU A 150 7.81 -10.07 -5.31
CA GLU A 150 8.44 -10.82 -6.39
C GLU A 150 9.13 -12.10 -5.87
N ALA A 151 9.95 -11.97 -4.84
CA ALA A 151 10.63 -13.10 -4.21
C ALA A 151 9.62 -14.13 -3.68
N TRP A 152 8.57 -13.69 -2.98
CA TRP A 152 7.50 -14.55 -2.46
C TRP A 152 6.78 -15.29 -3.58
N ASN A 153 6.37 -14.60 -4.63
CA ASN A 153 5.60 -15.17 -5.72
C ASN A 153 6.39 -16.17 -6.57
N ASN A 154 7.72 -16.10 -6.53
CA ASN A 154 8.64 -17.00 -7.26
C ASN A 154 9.32 -18.04 -6.36
N HIS A 155 9.09 -18.03 -5.04
CA HIS A 155 9.67 -19.01 -4.13
C HIS A 155 8.79 -20.26 -4.00
N CYS A 156 9.42 -21.43 -3.94
CA CYS A 156 8.73 -22.71 -3.82
C CYS A 156 8.17 -22.96 -2.42
N LEU A 157 6.86 -23.17 -2.31
CA LEU A 157 6.19 -23.45 -1.06
C LEU A 157 6.10 -24.97 -0.80
N ARG A 158 6.62 -25.44 0.35
CA ARG A 158 6.57 -26.85 0.74
C ARG A 158 5.14 -27.40 0.81
N THR A 159 4.21 -26.59 1.29
CA THR A 159 2.78 -26.95 1.45
C THR A 159 2.03 -27.05 0.14
N MET A 160 2.66 -26.71 -1.00
CA MET A 160 2.06 -26.70 -2.34
C MET A 160 2.79 -27.64 -3.32
N GLY A 161 3.38 -28.71 -2.82
CA GLY A 161 4.10 -29.67 -3.64
C GLY A 161 5.31 -29.07 -4.35
N ARG A 162 6.03 -28.15 -3.68
CA ARG A 162 7.20 -27.42 -4.20
C ARG A 162 6.91 -26.54 -5.44
N LYS A 163 5.66 -26.12 -5.62
CA LYS A 163 5.32 -25.14 -6.65
C LYS A 163 5.43 -23.72 -6.08
N THR A 164 5.73 -22.77 -6.96
CA THR A 164 5.68 -21.36 -6.61
C THR A 164 4.23 -20.85 -6.61
N PRO A 165 3.91 -19.77 -5.88
CA PRO A 165 2.61 -19.11 -5.98
C PRO A 165 2.21 -18.76 -7.41
N ASN A 166 3.15 -18.25 -8.22
CA ASN A 166 2.91 -17.96 -9.65
C ASN A 166 2.55 -19.20 -10.45
N GLN A 167 3.27 -20.32 -10.27
CA GLN A 167 2.95 -21.58 -10.95
C GLN A 167 1.58 -22.11 -10.56
N GLN A 168 1.25 -22.06 -9.25
CA GLN A 168 -0.05 -22.51 -8.76
C GLN A 168 -1.19 -21.61 -9.26
N TRP A 169 -0.97 -20.31 -9.36
CA TRP A 169 -1.90 -19.37 -9.95
C TRP A 169 -2.20 -19.70 -11.40
N LEU A 170 -1.17 -19.89 -12.23
CA LEU A 170 -1.33 -20.25 -13.64
C LEU A 170 -2.06 -21.59 -13.82
N LEU A 171 -1.76 -22.60 -13.00
CA LEU A 171 -2.46 -23.88 -13.02
C LEU A 171 -3.94 -23.74 -12.67
N SER A 172 -4.28 -22.88 -11.71
CA SER A 172 -5.67 -22.62 -11.35
C SER A 172 -6.44 -21.93 -12.48
N MET A 173 -5.81 -20.96 -13.14
CA MET A 173 -6.39 -20.26 -14.29
C MET A 173 -6.62 -21.22 -15.48
N ALA A 174 -5.66 -22.09 -15.76
CA ALA A 174 -5.79 -23.09 -16.82
C ALA A 174 -6.89 -24.13 -16.54
N SER A 175 -7.12 -24.49 -15.28
CA SER A 175 -8.19 -25.42 -14.90
C SER A 175 -9.59 -24.79 -14.90
N GLN A 176 -9.68 -23.47 -14.81
CA GLN A 176 -10.93 -22.71 -14.81
C GLN A 176 -11.37 -22.30 -16.23
N ASN A 177 -10.83 -22.90 -17.30
CA ASN A 177 -11.07 -22.55 -18.71
C ASN A 177 -12.55 -22.61 -19.19
N GLN A 178 -13.49 -22.35 -18.27
CA GLN A 178 -14.85 -21.94 -18.57
C GLN A 178 -15.02 -20.48 -18.11
N GLY A 179 -14.24 -19.60 -18.76
CA GLY A 179 -14.20 -18.20 -18.41
C GLY A 179 -15.56 -17.51 -18.60
N ILE A 180 -16.06 -16.88 -17.54
CA ILE A 180 -16.97 -15.76 -17.69
C ILE A 180 -16.16 -14.68 -18.41
N PRO A 181 -16.59 -14.22 -19.60
CA PRO A 181 -15.86 -13.17 -20.32
C PRO A 181 -15.91 -11.91 -19.45
N PHE A 182 -14.76 -11.53 -18.92
CA PHE A 182 -14.61 -10.30 -18.17
C PHE A 182 -14.75 -9.12 -19.13
N SER A 183 -15.84 -8.37 -19.02
CA SER A 183 -16.01 -7.11 -19.74
C SER A 183 -15.35 -6.00 -18.91
N VAL A 184 -14.24 -5.48 -19.39
CA VAL A 184 -13.51 -4.33 -18.81
C VAL A 184 -14.40 -3.09 -18.69
N ASN A 185 -15.52 -3.03 -19.42
CA ASN A 185 -16.46 -1.91 -19.43
C ASN A 185 -17.27 -1.74 -18.14
N SER A 186 -17.23 -2.68 -17.22
CA SER A 186 -17.92 -2.58 -15.92
C SER A 186 -17.08 -1.90 -14.83
N ILE A 187 -15.80 -1.70 -15.05
CA ILE A 187 -14.94 -0.92 -14.18
C ILE A 187 -14.94 0.52 -14.69
N ASN A 188 -15.15 1.48 -13.81
CA ASN A 188 -15.20 2.89 -14.19
C ASN A 188 -13.79 3.40 -14.51
N LEU A 189 -13.27 3.05 -15.70
CA LEU A 189 -11.93 3.36 -16.22
C LEU A 189 -11.71 4.85 -16.54
N ASN A 190 -12.71 5.70 -16.34
CA ASN A 190 -12.62 7.14 -16.65
C ASN A 190 -11.79 7.92 -15.62
N ARG A 191 -11.23 7.24 -14.63
CA ARG A 191 -10.31 7.86 -13.69
C ARG A 191 -8.89 7.52 -14.12
N PRO A 192 -8.09 8.49 -14.58
CA PRO A 192 -6.69 8.22 -14.91
C PRO A 192 -5.99 7.72 -13.65
N PRO A 193 -5.10 6.70 -13.76
CA PRO A 193 -4.28 6.27 -12.64
C PRO A 193 -3.44 7.47 -12.20
N ASN A 194 -3.69 7.93 -10.99
CA ASN A 194 -3.04 9.11 -10.44
C ASN A 194 -1.67 8.71 -9.88
N HIS A 195 -0.74 8.39 -10.78
CA HIS A 195 0.63 8.01 -10.42
C HIS A 195 1.46 9.16 -9.84
N ASN A 196 0.94 10.39 -9.86
CA ASN A 196 1.67 11.60 -9.44
C ASN A 196 0.98 12.41 -8.35
N ALA A 197 -0.12 11.96 -7.82
CA ALA A 197 -0.70 12.65 -6.68
C ALA A 197 -0.35 11.88 -5.41
N LEU A 198 0.48 12.46 -4.58
CA LEU A 198 0.37 12.36 -3.13
C LEU A 198 -1.05 12.85 -2.79
N SER A 199 -2.08 12.06 -3.17
CA SER A 199 -3.46 12.39 -2.89
C SER A 199 -3.68 12.12 -1.41
N ILE A 200 -3.33 13.11 -0.60
CA ILE A 200 -3.70 13.22 0.79
C ILE A 200 -5.22 13.34 0.80
N ARG A 201 -5.91 12.20 0.75
CA ARG A 201 -7.36 12.16 0.86
C ARG A 201 -7.75 12.10 2.33
N ARG A 202 -8.75 12.89 2.68
CA ARG A 202 -9.32 13.03 4.02
C ARG A 202 -9.81 11.69 4.56
N SER A 203 -9.05 11.09 5.46
CA SER A 203 -9.52 10.05 6.39
C SER A 203 -9.12 10.44 7.80
N SER A 204 -9.67 9.76 8.79
CA SER A 204 -9.33 9.97 10.21
C SER A 204 -7.84 9.72 10.53
N PHE A 205 -7.07 9.19 9.58
CA PHE A 205 -5.63 8.94 9.68
C PHE A 205 -4.82 9.63 8.57
N ALA A 206 -5.47 10.43 7.70
CA ALA A 206 -4.73 11.18 6.70
C ALA A 206 -4.06 12.39 7.35
N VAL A 207 -2.78 12.56 7.14
CA VAL A 207 -2.09 13.81 7.46
C VAL A 207 -2.72 14.89 6.61
N HIS A 208 -3.41 15.84 7.24
CA HIS A 208 -3.98 16.97 6.55
C HIS A 208 -2.92 18.08 6.48
N ILE A 209 -2.09 18.01 5.44
CA ILE A 209 -1.26 19.17 5.08
C ILE A 209 -2.19 20.17 4.37
N PRO A 210 -2.22 21.43 4.78
CA PRO A 210 -2.99 22.46 4.07
C PRO A 210 -2.65 22.43 2.57
N GLU A 211 -3.69 22.42 1.74
CA GLU A 211 -3.55 22.28 0.29
C GLU A 211 -2.72 23.42 -0.32
N GLU A 212 -2.73 24.58 0.32
CA GLU A 212 -1.95 25.76 -0.01
C GLU A 212 -0.44 25.51 0.15
N LEU A 213 -0.01 24.94 1.28
CA LEU A 213 1.38 24.58 1.53
C LEU A 213 1.86 23.47 0.59
N LEU A 214 0.99 22.49 0.30
CA LEU A 214 1.29 21.40 -0.60
C LEU A 214 1.43 21.88 -2.04
N THR A 215 0.54 22.78 -2.49
CA THR A 215 0.50 23.27 -3.88
C THR A 215 1.68 24.20 -4.15
N GLU A 216 1.99 25.11 -3.25
CA GLU A 216 3.13 26.01 -3.36
C GLU A 216 4.45 25.26 -3.37
N TRP A 217 4.56 24.28 -2.51
CA TRP A 217 5.74 23.44 -2.37
C TRP A 217 5.95 22.51 -3.58
N LEU A 218 4.90 21.82 -4.04
CA LEU A 218 4.96 20.95 -5.22
C LEU A 218 5.31 21.73 -6.49
N ASN A 219 4.75 22.93 -6.66
CA ASN A 219 5.00 23.72 -7.86
C ASN A 219 6.40 24.35 -7.90
N ASN A 220 6.96 24.71 -6.74
CA ASN A 220 8.23 25.45 -6.68
C ASN A 220 9.46 24.56 -6.44
N SER A 221 9.29 23.31 -6.02
CA SER A 221 10.41 22.52 -5.48
C SER A 221 10.60 21.15 -6.10
N LEU A 222 9.66 20.61 -6.86
CA LEU A 222 9.74 19.24 -7.40
C LEU A 222 10.99 18.98 -8.24
N GLU A 223 11.49 19.98 -8.97
CA GLU A 223 12.71 19.85 -9.79
C GLU A 223 14.00 19.90 -8.95
N LEU A 224 13.91 20.42 -7.71
CA LEU A 224 15.08 20.62 -6.82
C LEU A 224 15.21 19.51 -5.78
N LEU A 225 14.17 18.68 -5.61
CA LEU A 225 14.21 17.63 -4.60
C LEU A 225 14.99 16.41 -5.08
N PRO A 226 15.77 15.79 -4.20
CA PRO A 226 16.48 14.56 -4.55
C PRO A 226 15.48 13.45 -4.84
N ASN A 227 15.80 12.60 -5.83
CA ASN A 227 15.04 11.38 -6.04
C ASN A 227 15.17 10.49 -4.79
N PRO A 228 14.06 10.17 -4.11
CA PRO A 228 14.09 9.45 -2.83
C PRO A 228 14.67 8.03 -2.92
N LEU A 229 14.75 7.42 -4.11
CA LEU A 229 15.30 6.08 -4.31
C LEU A 229 16.81 6.06 -4.53
N ILE A 230 17.45 7.21 -4.76
CA ILE A 230 18.91 7.28 -4.87
C ILE A 230 19.53 7.00 -3.50
N ASP A 231 20.63 6.24 -3.51
CA ASP A 231 21.39 5.99 -2.28
C ASP A 231 22.06 7.28 -1.80
N ASP A 232 21.74 7.68 -0.58
CA ASP A 232 22.27 8.86 0.11
C ASP A 232 23.35 8.50 1.15
N GLY A 233 23.75 7.23 1.21
CA GLY A 233 24.71 6.70 2.18
C GLY A 233 24.15 6.56 3.62
N SER A 234 22.89 6.91 3.85
CA SER A 234 22.23 6.89 5.16
C SER A 234 20.81 6.29 5.13
N ASN A 235 20.55 5.45 4.14
CA ASN A 235 19.25 4.77 3.97
C ASN A 235 18.03 5.71 3.84
N GLY A 236 18.23 6.94 3.37
CA GLY A 236 17.19 7.95 3.18
C GLY A 236 17.17 9.04 4.25
N VAL A 237 17.90 8.90 5.35
CA VAL A 237 17.91 9.88 6.44
C VAL A 237 18.49 11.22 5.98
N ASN A 238 19.57 11.22 5.19
CA ASN A 238 20.15 12.45 4.65
C ASN A 238 19.18 13.16 3.69
N HIS A 239 18.45 12.41 2.84
CA HIS A 239 17.42 13.01 2.00
C HIS A 239 16.30 13.63 2.83
N TYR A 240 15.86 12.94 3.90
CA TYR A 240 14.85 13.47 4.81
C TYR A 240 15.29 14.77 5.47
N ILE A 241 16.49 14.80 6.05
CA ILE A 241 17.06 16.01 6.69
C ILE A 241 17.16 17.15 5.67
N TYR A 242 17.70 16.87 4.48
CA TYR A 242 17.85 17.88 3.42
C TYR A 242 16.50 18.51 3.04
N ILE A 243 15.46 17.70 2.86
CA ILE A 243 14.13 18.18 2.47
C ILE A 243 13.48 18.98 3.61
N ARG A 244 13.60 18.50 4.84
CA ARG A 244 13.09 19.18 6.03
C ARG A 244 13.75 20.55 6.22
N ASP A 245 15.07 20.61 6.16
CA ASP A 245 15.84 21.86 6.32
C ASP A 245 15.56 22.86 5.19
N TYR A 246 15.42 22.37 3.96
CA TYR A 246 15.04 23.19 2.82
C TYR A 246 13.69 23.88 3.06
N HIS A 247 12.71 23.17 3.61
CA HIS A 247 11.41 23.73 3.96
C HIS A 247 11.48 24.76 5.07
N LEU A 248 12.15 24.43 6.17
CA LEU A 248 12.29 25.33 7.31
C LEU A 248 12.91 26.68 6.90
N ASN A 249 13.87 26.65 5.97
CA ASN A 249 14.57 27.85 5.53
C ASN A 249 13.82 28.68 4.48
N ASN A 250 12.95 28.06 3.66
CA ASN A 250 12.31 28.76 2.55
C ASN A 250 10.82 29.08 2.76
N VAL A 251 10.14 28.38 3.66
CA VAL A 251 8.71 28.61 3.95
C VAL A 251 8.51 29.41 5.24
N VAL A 252 9.35 29.20 6.26
CA VAL A 252 9.24 29.88 7.56
C VAL A 252 10.01 31.21 7.59
N GLY A 253 10.91 31.46 6.65
CA GLY A 253 11.74 32.67 6.59
C GLY A 253 11.12 33.87 5.85
N ASN A 254 9.89 33.80 5.40
CA ASN A 254 9.20 34.87 4.66
C ASN A 254 8.06 35.56 5.45
N ASP A 255 8.01 35.41 6.77
CA ASP A 255 7.12 36.15 7.68
C ASP A 255 7.85 37.31 8.41
#